data_44415402f0a6c68363a5e34e34ec54c8
#
_entry.id   44415402f0a6c68363a5e34e34ec54c8
#
_cell.length_a   1.000
_cell.length_b   1.000
_cell.length_c   1.000
_cell.angle_alpha   90.00
_cell.angle_beta   90.00
_cell.angle_gamma   90.00
#
_symmetry.space_group_name_H-M   'P 1'
#
loop_
_entity.id
_entity.type
_entity.pdbx_description
1 polymer ?
#
loop_
_entity_poly.entity_id
_entity_poly.type
_entity_poly.pdbx_seq_one_letter_code
_entity_poly.pdbx_strand_id
1 'polypeptide(L)'
;EGKITQQGLSELEPYKVKKIIFIAAGFSSRLAPITLNTPKPLIRVNGQRIIDSMLDTAINLGIEEIYIVRGHLSEQFDQLLYKYPNIKFIDNPKYNEENNISSAFYAKDFFQNAYICEADIILKNPHLLKKYQYNSNYCGVKCERTDDWCLFENKGKITGVSVGGIN
;
A
#
# COMPACT_ATOMS: atom_id res chain seq x y z
N GLU A 1 -11.60 21.64 -23.32
CA GLU A 1 -11.01 21.19 -22.07
C GLU A 1 -9.78 22.04 -21.75
N GLY A 2 -9.79 22.72 -20.59
CA GLY A 2 -8.68 23.55 -20.16
C GLY A 2 -7.45 22.70 -19.81
N LYS A 3 -6.30 23.05 -20.37
CA LYS A 3 -5.02 22.45 -19.97
C LYS A 3 -4.45 23.21 -18.77
N ILE A 4 -3.89 22.48 -17.80
CA ILE A 4 -3.19 23.10 -16.68
C ILE A 4 -1.96 23.83 -17.22
N THR A 5 -1.77 25.10 -16.83
CA THR A 5 -0.59 25.89 -17.19
C THR A 5 0.67 25.37 -16.49
N GLN A 6 1.85 25.76 -17.00
CA GLN A 6 3.12 25.40 -16.35
C GLN A 6 3.20 25.93 -14.91
N GLN A 7 2.69 27.14 -14.66
CA GLN A 7 2.59 27.69 -13.31
C GLN A 7 1.66 26.84 -12.44
N GLY A 8 0.49 26.42 -12.96
CA GLY A 8 -0.42 25.53 -12.22
C GLY A 8 0.21 24.18 -11.89
N LEU A 9 1.02 23.61 -12.79
CA LEU A 9 1.77 22.38 -12.49
C LEU A 9 2.82 22.59 -11.37
N SER A 10 3.49 23.74 -11.36
CA SER A 10 4.44 24.10 -10.30
C SER A 10 3.77 24.22 -8.93
N GLU A 11 2.58 24.82 -8.88
CA GLU A 11 1.77 24.92 -7.65
C GLU A 11 1.28 23.56 -7.14
N LEU A 12 1.09 22.59 -8.03
CA LEU A 12 0.68 21.23 -7.67
C LEU A 12 1.85 20.34 -7.22
N GLU A 13 3.09 20.67 -7.53
CA GLU A 13 4.25 19.82 -7.26
C GLU A 13 4.41 19.45 -5.76
N PRO A 14 4.17 20.33 -4.77
CA PRO A 14 4.22 19.98 -3.35
C PRO A 14 3.22 18.87 -2.93
N TYR A 15 2.14 18.73 -3.69
CA TYR A 15 1.05 17.78 -3.43
C TYR A 15 1.17 16.48 -4.24
N LYS A 16 2.21 16.37 -5.07
CA LYS A 16 2.45 15.17 -5.87
C LYS A 16 2.85 14.01 -4.97
N VAL A 17 2.16 12.88 -5.16
CA VAL A 17 2.56 11.62 -4.53
C VAL A 17 3.76 11.07 -5.31
N LYS A 18 4.90 10.94 -4.64
CA LYS A 18 6.17 10.55 -5.26
C LYS A 18 6.54 9.11 -4.98
N LYS A 19 5.96 8.54 -3.93
CA LYS A 19 6.33 7.21 -3.42
C LYS A 19 5.10 6.35 -3.18
N ILE A 20 5.29 5.05 -3.26
CA ILE A 20 4.34 4.06 -2.75
C ILE A 20 5.10 3.00 -1.96
N ILE A 21 4.57 2.63 -0.80
CA ILE A 21 5.19 1.69 0.12
C ILE A 21 4.18 0.58 0.39
N PHE A 22 4.56 -0.63 0.07
CA PHE A 22 3.77 -1.83 0.32
C PHE A 22 4.25 -2.52 1.59
N ILE A 23 3.33 -2.73 2.54
CA ILE A 23 3.57 -3.52 3.75
C ILE A 23 3.30 -4.99 3.39
N ALA A 24 4.36 -5.78 3.29
CA ALA A 24 4.32 -7.14 2.74
C ALA A 24 5.07 -8.18 3.59
N ALA A 25 5.50 -7.83 4.81
CA ALA A 25 6.39 -8.66 5.60
C ALA A 25 5.68 -9.81 6.34
N GLY A 26 4.36 -9.77 6.49
CA GLY A 26 3.59 -10.69 7.33
C GLY A 26 3.53 -12.13 6.79
N PHE A 27 3.39 -13.09 7.73
CA PHE A 27 3.29 -14.52 7.44
C PHE A 27 1.95 -14.94 6.78
N SER A 28 0.87 -14.15 6.99
CA SER A 28 -0.48 -14.44 6.43
C SER A 28 -1.01 -15.83 6.78
N SER A 29 -0.92 -16.23 8.04
CA SER A 29 -1.25 -17.57 8.56
C SER A 29 -2.66 -18.06 8.22
N ARG A 30 -3.62 -17.15 8.05
CA ARG A 30 -5.02 -17.46 7.65
C ARG A 30 -5.15 -18.14 6.29
N LEU A 31 -4.13 -18.07 5.44
CA LEU A 31 -4.08 -18.72 4.11
C LEU A 31 -3.17 -19.94 4.08
N ALA A 32 -2.72 -20.46 5.24
CA ALA A 32 -2.00 -21.72 5.26
C ALA A 32 -2.88 -22.86 4.68
N PRO A 33 -2.31 -23.83 3.93
CA PRO A 33 -0.87 -24.06 3.75
C PRO A 33 -0.21 -23.28 2.59
N ILE A 34 -0.96 -22.52 1.78
CA ILE A 34 -0.43 -21.83 0.59
C ILE A 34 0.69 -20.87 0.99
N THR A 35 0.50 -20.10 2.06
CA THR A 35 1.46 -19.09 2.52
C THR A 35 2.69 -19.67 3.22
N LEU A 36 2.75 -20.98 3.43
CA LEU A 36 3.99 -21.64 3.88
C LEU A 36 5.10 -21.57 2.82
N ASN A 37 4.72 -21.56 1.55
CA ASN A 37 5.66 -21.62 0.42
C ASN A 37 5.62 -20.37 -0.47
N THR A 38 4.62 -19.49 -0.32
CA THR A 38 4.47 -18.30 -1.18
C THR A 38 3.93 -17.14 -0.37
N PRO A 39 4.62 -16.00 -0.29
CA PRO A 39 4.07 -14.79 0.32
C PRO A 39 2.73 -14.41 -0.30
N LYS A 40 1.75 -14.00 0.54
CA LYS A 40 0.39 -13.67 0.07
C LYS A 40 0.35 -12.70 -1.11
N PRO A 41 1.16 -11.62 -1.16
CA PRO A 41 1.17 -10.69 -2.29
C PRO A 41 1.58 -11.32 -3.62
N LEU A 42 2.34 -12.42 -3.59
CA LEU A 42 2.87 -13.12 -4.75
C LEU A 42 1.97 -14.27 -5.23
N ILE A 43 0.92 -14.61 -4.49
CA ILE A 43 -0.07 -15.61 -4.90
C ILE A 43 -0.72 -15.13 -6.21
N ARG A 44 -0.87 -16.08 -7.15
CA ARG A 44 -1.49 -15.79 -8.45
C ARG A 44 -2.99 -16.09 -8.43
N VAL A 45 -3.76 -15.10 -8.85
CA VAL A 45 -5.20 -15.22 -9.08
C VAL A 45 -5.44 -14.92 -10.56
N ASN A 46 -6.02 -15.84 -11.30
CA ASN A 46 -6.20 -15.73 -12.75
C ASN A 46 -4.90 -15.38 -13.52
N GLY A 47 -3.78 -15.96 -13.09
CA GLY A 47 -2.47 -15.76 -13.73
C GLY A 47 -1.69 -14.51 -13.30
N GLN A 48 -2.31 -13.58 -12.59
CA GLN A 48 -1.67 -12.36 -12.07
C GLN A 48 -1.41 -12.46 -10.57
N ARG A 49 -0.28 -11.95 -10.09
CA ARG A 49 -0.02 -11.84 -8.65
C ARG A 49 -0.94 -10.79 -8.04
N ILE A 50 -1.34 -10.99 -6.79
CA ILE A 50 -2.23 -10.06 -6.08
C ILE A 50 -1.66 -8.63 -6.13
N ILE A 51 -0.38 -8.45 -5.87
CA ILE A 51 0.28 -7.15 -5.83
C ILE A 51 0.37 -6.46 -7.21
N ASP A 52 0.33 -7.22 -8.31
CA ASP A 52 0.55 -6.67 -9.67
C ASP A 52 -0.44 -5.53 -10.00
N SER A 53 -1.70 -5.62 -9.60
CA SER A 53 -2.71 -4.58 -9.88
C SER A 53 -2.35 -3.22 -9.29
N MET A 54 -1.79 -3.21 -8.09
CA MET A 54 -1.36 -1.99 -7.41
C MET A 54 -0.05 -1.45 -7.99
N LEU A 55 0.91 -2.34 -8.32
CA LEU A 55 2.17 -1.96 -8.95
C LEU A 55 1.95 -1.35 -10.34
N ASP A 56 1.12 -1.98 -11.17
CA ASP A 56 0.77 -1.47 -12.50
C ASP A 56 0.09 -0.10 -12.38
N THR A 57 -0.80 0.09 -11.40
CA THR A 57 -1.46 1.37 -11.15
C THR A 57 -0.46 2.45 -10.71
N ALA A 58 0.45 2.13 -9.81
CA ALA A 58 1.48 3.05 -9.33
C ALA A 58 2.38 3.55 -10.49
N ILE A 59 2.80 2.65 -11.36
CA ILE A 59 3.62 2.97 -12.54
C ILE A 59 2.84 3.87 -13.51
N ASN A 60 1.58 3.52 -13.79
CA ASN A 60 0.73 4.30 -14.70
C ASN A 60 0.45 5.73 -14.19
N LEU A 61 0.44 5.93 -12.87
CA LEU A 61 0.34 7.26 -12.24
C LEU A 61 1.65 8.05 -12.30
N GLY A 62 2.75 7.40 -12.68
CA GLY A 62 4.08 8.02 -12.69
C GLY A 62 4.67 8.20 -11.28
N ILE A 63 4.38 7.28 -10.37
CA ILE A 63 5.02 7.23 -9.06
C ILE A 63 6.49 6.85 -9.27
N GLU A 64 7.38 7.65 -8.73
CA GLU A 64 8.82 7.60 -9.03
C GLU A 64 9.54 6.51 -8.22
N GLU A 65 9.10 6.31 -6.97
CA GLU A 65 9.73 5.39 -6.05
C GLU A 65 8.74 4.36 -5.51
N ILE A 66 9.06 3.08 -5.67
CA ILE A 66 8.25 1.96 -5.21
C ILE A 66 9.06 1.17 -4.19
N TYR A 67 8.53 1.07 -2.98
CA TYR A 67 9.13 0.32 -1.88
C TYR A 67 8.25 -0.87 -1.49
N ILE A 68 8.87 -1.99 -1.17
CA ILE A 68 8.19 -3.15 -0.59
C ILE A 68 8.91 -3.53 0.70
N VAL A 69 8.18 -3.44 1.81
CA VAL A 69 8.68 -3.93 3.10
C VAL A 69 8.40 -5.43 3.17
N ARG A 70 9.44 -6.23 3.19
CA ARG A 70 9.37 -7.68 3.12
C ARG A 70 9.95 -8.35 4.38
N GLY A 71 9.54 -9.57 4.65
CA GLY A 71 9.99 -10.35 5.82
C GLY A 71 9.88 -11.84 5.55
N HIS A 72 8.70 -12.43 5.73
CA HIS A 72 8.47 -13.84 5.44
C HIS A 72 8.79 -14.17 3.98
N LEU A 73 9.69 -15.14 3.75
CA LEU A 73 10.16 -15.57 2.42
C LEU A 73 10.60 -14.39 1.54
N SER A 74 11.35 -13.46 2.12
CA SER A 74 11.74 -12.18 1.51
C SER A 74 12.40 -12.35 0.14
N GLU A 75 13.21 -13.38 -0.06
CA GLU A 75 13.91 -13.70 -1.30
C GLU A 75 12.96 -13.95 -2.47
N GLN A 76 11.75 -14.41 -2.22
CA GLN A 76 10.78 -14.64 -3.29
C GLN A 76 10.27 -13.36 -3.94
N PHE A 77 10.40 -12.21 -3.26
CA PHE A 77 10.02 -10.92 -3.86
C PHE A 77 10.96 -10.49 -4.99
N ASP A 78 12.17 -11.02 -5.07
CA ASP A 78 13.14 -10.68 -6.12
C ASP A 78 12.59 -10.98 -7.53
N GLN A 79 11.68 -11.95 -7.68
CA GLN A 79 10.99 -12.19 -8.95
C GLN A 79 10.20 -10.99 -9.47
N LEU A 80 9.84 -10.02 -8.61
CA LEU A 80 9.15 -8.80 -9.03
C LEU A 80 10.04 -7.93 -9.91
N LEU A 81 11.35 -7.95 -9.70
CA LEU A 81 12.31 -7.12 -10.43
C LEU A 81 12.35 -7.44 -11.93
N TYR A 82 11.95 -8.64 -12.35
CA TYR A 82 11.83 -8.98 -13.79
C TYR A 82 10.79 -8.11 -14.51
N LYS A 83 9.67 -7.76 -13.85
CA LYS A 83 8.62 -6.91 -14.43
C LYS A 83 8.74 -5.46 -13.97
N TYR A 84 9.26 -5.24 -12.77
CA TYR A 84 9.30 -3.94 -12.07
C TYR A 84 10.71 -3.65 -11.55
N PRO A 85 11.68 -3.34 -12.43
CA PRO A 85 13.09 -3.24 -12.05
C PRO A 85 13.42 -2.11 -11.09
N ASN A 86 12.53 -1.13 -10.93
CA ASN A 86 12.72 0.04 -10.06
C ASN A 86 12.22 -0.17 -8.62
N ILE A 87 11.73 -1.36 -8.27
CA ILE A 87 11.34 -1.67 -6.89
C ILE A 87 12.57 -1.65 -5.98
N LYS A 88 12.41 -1.04 -4.82
CA LYS A 88 13.37 -1.08 -3.72
C LYS A 88 12.81 -1.90 -2.57
N PHE A 89 13.60 -2.80 -2.02
CA PHE A 89 13.19 -3.61 -0.88
C PHE A 89 13.68 -3.02 0.43
N ILE A 90 12.82 -3.13 1.46
CA ILE A 90 13.15 -2.82 2.85
C ILE A 90 12.90 -4.10 3.63
N ASP A 91 13.95 -4.64 4.26
CA ASP A 91 13.80 -5.86 5.04
C ASP A 91 13.36 -5.52 6.46
N ASN A 92 12.29 -6.22 6.93
CA ASN A 92 11.87 -6.19 8.32
C ASN A 92 12.34 -7.46 9.03
N PRO A 93 13.43 -7.43 9.79
CA PRO A 93 13.97 -8.62 10.47
C PRO A 93 13.08 -9.09 11.63
N LYS A 94 12.14 -8.25 12.08
CA LYS A 94 11.24 -8.55 13.21
C LYS A 94 9.82 -8.94 12.77
N TYR A 95 9.64 -9.33 11.52
CA TYR A 95 8.33 -9.64 10.94
C TYR A 95 7.55 -10.73 11.67
N ASN A 96 8.22 -11.63 12.38
CA ASN A 96 7.64 -12.74 13.14
C ASN A 96 7.57 -12.50 14.67
N GLU A 97 8.15 -11.40 15.15
CA GLU A 97 8.19 -11.04 16.57
C GLU A 97 7.18 -9.94 16.91
N GLU A 98 6.90 -9.08 15.95
CA GLU A 98 6.09 -7.87 16.10
C GLU A 98 4.98 -7.84 15.05
N ASN A 99 3.96 -7.02 15.28
CA ASN A 99 2.87 -6.81 14.33
C ASN A 99 3.26 -5.84 13.19
N ASN A 100 2.31 -5.51 12.30
CA ASN A 100 2.53 -4.66 11.11
C ASN A 100 3.16 -3.29 11.40
N ILE A 101 3.07 -2.78 12.64
CA ILE A 101 3.68 -1.50 13.01
C ILE A 101 5.22 -1.53 12.87
N SER A 102 5.84 -2.69 13.06
CA SER A 102 7.29 -2.83 12.85
C SER A 102 7.66 -2.59 11.39
N SER A 103 6.87 -3.08 10.45
CA SER A 103 7.08 -2.81 9.02
C SER A 103 6.97 -1.33 8.70
N ALA A 104 5.98 -0.64 9.28
CA ALA A 104 5.85 0.80 9.15
C ALA A 104 7.06 1.54 9.75
N PHE A 105 7.58 1.06 10.90
CA PHE A 105 8.75 1.65 11.53
C PHE A 105 10.00 1.57 10.65
N TYR A 106 10.26 0.44 10.00
CA TYR A 106 11.40 0.29 9.09
C TYR A 106 11.28 1.15 7.82
N ALA A 107 10.06 1.49 7.40
CA ALA A 107 9.80 2.32 6.22
C ALA A 107 9.55 3.81 6.54
N LYS A 108 9.53 4.23 7.80
CA LYS A 108 9.09 5.56 8.26
C LYS A 108 9.76 6.73 7.55
N ASP A 109 11.04 6.60 7.20
CA ASP A 109 11.83 7.67 6.58
C ASP A 109 11.38 7.96 5.13
N PHE A 110 10.55 7.09 4.55
CA PHE A 110 10.00 7.22 3.20
C PHE A 110 8.54 7.71 3.18
N PHE A 111 7.91 7.95 4.32
CA PHE A 111 6.47 8.24 4.41
C PHE A 111 6.04 9.60 3.86
N GLN A 112 6.97 10.52 3.66
CA GLN A 112 6.62 11.84 3.13
C GLN A 112 6.17 11.76 1.67
N ASN A 113 5.01 12.35 1.34
CA ASN A 113 4.40 12.35 0.01
C ASN A 113 4.26 10.92 -0.57
N ALA A 114 3.78 9.99 0.25
CA ALA A 114 3.72 8.58 -0.08
C ALA A 114 2.32 7.99 0.11
N TYR A 115 1.96 7.02 -0.73
CA TYR A 115 0.94 6.04 -0.39
C TYR A 115 1.56 4.93 0.46
N ILE A 116 0.87 4.53 1.53
CA ILE A 116 1.21 3.37 2.34
C ILE A 116 0.06 2.38 2.16
N CYS A 117 0.36 1.22 1.63
CA CYS A 117 -0.64 0.26 1.21
C CYS A 117 -0.33 -1.13 1.75
N GLU A 118 -1.38 -1.88 2.10
CA GLU A 118 -1.28 -3.33 2.24
C GLU A 118 -0.98 -3.96 0.87
N ALA A 119 -0.13 -4.99 0.86
CA ALA A 119 0.33 -5.60 -0.38
C ALA A 119 -0.60 -6.71 -0.91
N ASP A 120 -1.69 -6.99 -0.21
CA ASP A 120 -2.64 -8.07 -0.48
C ASP A 120 -4.00 -7.59 -1.00
N ILE A 121 -4.04 -6.35 -1.51
CA ILE A 121 -5.23 -5.72 -2.06
C ILE A 121 -5.22 -5.82 -3.59
N ILE A 122 -6.34 -6.25 -4.18
CA ILE A 122 -6.58 -6.16 -5.62
C ILE A 122 -7.37 -4.88 -5.90
N LEU A 123 -6.73 -3.94 -6.59
CA LEU A 123 -7.36 -2.67 -6.95
C LEU A 123 -8.19 -2.83 -8.22
N LYS A 124 -9.51 -2.88 -8.08
CA LYS A 124 -10.43 -2.97 -9.24
C LYS A 124 -10.61 -1.64 -9.98
N ASN A 125 -10.53 -0.53 -9.26
CA ASN A 125 -10.64 0.80 -9.84
C ASN A 125 -9.33 1.57 -9.63
N PRO A 126 -8.46 1.67 -10.64
CA PRO A 126 -7.18 2.37 -10.52
C PRO A 126 -7.34 3.88 -10.24
N HIS A 127 -8.50 4.48 -10.55
CA HIS A 127 -8.75 5.90 -10.29
C HIS A 127 -8.92 6.24 -8.80
N LEU A 128 -8.95 5.26 -7.91
CA LEU A 128 -8.89 5.49 -6.45
C LEU A 128 -7.55 6.08 -6.02
N LEU A 129 -6.47 5.71 -6.68
CA LEU A 129 -5.17 6.36 -6.48
C LEU A 129 -5.11 7.64 -7.32
N LYS A 130 -4.70 8.74 -6.71
CA LYS A 130 -4.58 10.05 -7.34
C LYS A 130 -3.12 10.48 -7.39
N LYS A 131 -2.75 11.17 -8.45
CA LYS A 131 -1.39 11.72 -8.61
C LYS A 131 -1.06 12.80 -7.58
N TYR A 132 -2.06 13.55 -7.16
CA TYR A 132 -1.93 14.67 -6.22
C TYR A 132 -2.85 14.45 -5.02
N GLN A 133 -2.34 14.71 -3.82
CA GLN A 133 -3.08 14.63 -2.56
C GLN A 133 -2.81 15.88 -1.74
N TYR A 134 -3.86 16.62 -1.42
CA TYR A 134 -3.75 17.88 -0.68
C TYR A 134 -3.45 17.67 0.80
N ASN A 135 -4.08 16.65 1.40
CA ASN A 135 -3.93 16.29 2.82
C ASN A 135 -3.69 14.79 2.96
N SER A 136 -3.13 14.40 4.12
CA SER A 136 -3.15 13.00 4.52
C SER A 136 -4.59 12.50 4.61
N ASN A 137 -4.84 11.33 4.06
CA ASN A 137 -6.16 10.70 4.06
C ASN A 137 -6.05 9.19 4.18
N TYR A 138 -7.16 8.56 4.49
CA TYR A 138 -7.28 7.11 4.60
C TYR A 138 -8.40 6.64 3.67
N CYS A 139 -8.14 5.57 2.92
CA CYS A 139 -9.13 4.93 2.07
C CYS A 139 -9.75 3.75 2.82
N GLY A 140 -11.03 3.82 3.09
CA GLY A 140 -11.79 2.80 3.81
C GLY A 140 -13.12 2.49 3.15
N VAL A 141 -13.79 1.46 3.65
CA VAL A 141 -15.12 1.03 3.24
C VAL A 141 -16.09 1.28 4.39
N LYS A 142 -17.26 1.87 4.09
CA LYS A 142 -18.32 1.96 5.09
C LYS A 142 -18.89 0.58 5.37
N CYS A 143 -18.97 0.22 6.65
CA CYS A 143 -19.58 -1.02 7.12
C CYS A 143 -20.39 -0.76 8.39
N GLU A 144 -21.47 -1.51 8.60
CA GLU A 144 -22.31 -1.42 9.80
C GLU A 144 -21.69 -2.18 10.97
N ARG A 145 -20.99 -3.28 10.68
CA ARG A 145 -20.31 -4.12 11.65
C ARG A 145 -18.99 -4.63 11.10
N THR A 146 -17.98 -4.65 11.94
CA THR A 146 -16.70 -5.28 11.63
C THR A 146 -16.01 -5.72 12.93
N ASP A 147 -15.21 -6.76 12.86
CA ASP A 147 -14.25 -7.20 13.88
C ASP A 147 -12.83 -6.65 13.64
N ASP A 148 -12.67 -5.88 12.57
CA ASP A 148 -11.41 -5.24 12.16
C ASP A 148 -11.31 -3.80 12.73
N TRP A 149 -10.26 -3.08 12.33
CA TRP A 149 -10.03 -1.69 12.71
C TRP A 149 -11.09 -0.76 12.12
N CYS A 150 -11.74 0.02 12.99
CA CYS A 150 -12.73 1.02 12.63
C CYS A 150 -12.16 2.42 12.77
N LEU A 151 -12.43 3.26 11.78
CA LEU A 151 -12.17 4.69 11.83
C LEU A 151 -13.49 5.44 12.01
N PHE A 152 -13.59 6.28 13.05
CA PHE A 152 -14.72 7.18 13.21
C PHE A 152 -14.47 8.45 12.41
N GLU A 153 -15.47 8.86 11.64
CA GLU A 153 -15.39 10.03 10.76
C GLU A 153 -16.41 11.08 11.19
N ASN A 154 -16.01 12.35 11.21
CA ASN A 154 -16.90 13.48 11.34
C ASN A 154 -16.49 14.60 10.37
N LYS A 155 -17.39 14.97 9.45
CA LYS A 155 -17.18 16.00 8.44
C LYS A 155 -15.89 15.82 7.64
N GLY A 156 -15.61 14.59 7.19
CA GLY A 156 -14.43 14.24 6.41
C GLY A 156 -13.14 14.12 7.22
N LYS A 157 -13.20 14.20 8.55
CA LYS A 157 -12.00 14.04 9.41
C LYS A 157 -12.11 12.80 10.26
N ILE A 158 -11.02 12.06 10.37
CA ILE A 158 -10.91 10.94 11.31
C ILE A 158 -10.84 11.51 12.71
N THR A 159 -11.78 11.10 13.58
CA THR A 159 -11.91 11.58 14.97
C THR A 159 -11.54 10.52 16.00
N GLY A 160 -11.43 9.27 15.59
CA GLY A 160 -11.06 8.17 16.48
C GLY A 160 -10.84 6.87 15.75
N VAL A 161 -10.29 5.90 16.47
CA VAL A 161 -10.00 4.55 16.00
C VAL A 161 -10.41 3.55 17.09
N SER A 162 -11.02 2.44 16.71
CA SER A 162 -11.25 1.29 17.61
C SER A 162 -11.06 -0.02 16.87
N VAL A 163 -10.92 -1.11 17.64
CA VAL A 163 -10.90 -2.47 17.09
C VAL A 163 -12.26 -3.08 17.32
N GLY A 164 -12.90 -3.51 16.24
CA GLY A 164 -14.29 -3.99 16.28
C GLY A 164 -15.28 -2.86 16.58
N GLY A 165 -16.50 -2.97 16.08
CA GLY A 165 -17.52 -1.98 16.39
C GLY A 165 -18.86 -2.26 15.70
N ILE A 166 -19.86 -1.62 16.26
CA ILE A 166 -21.19 -1.45 15.67
C ILE A 166 -21.34 0.06 15.48
N ASN A 167 -21.58 0.51 14.26
CA ASN A 167 -21.97 1.89 13.99
C ASN A 167 -23.47 2.02 14.07
#